data_aeb53ce2bbc7ae5f1132e363dcd64c46
#
_entry.id   aeb53ce2bbc7ae5f1132e363dcd64c46
#
_cell.length_a   1.000
_cell.length_b   1.000
_cell.length_c   1.000
_cell.angle_alpha   90.00
_cell.angle_beta   90.00
_cell.angle_gamma   90.00
#
_symmetry.space_group_name_H-M   'P 1'
#
loop_
_entity.id
_entity.type
_entity.pdbx_description
1 polymer ?
#
loop_
_entity_poly.entity_id
_entity_poly.type
_entity_poly.pdbx_seq_one_letter_code
_entity_poly.pdbx_strand_id
1 'polypeptide(L)'
;MERKLSLAVLVPVYNEQYLVEASLHRLEALRESPWLNRVKVVVVNDASTDQTAEVLQKFRERLGGTGLSAFEWVFVDHEKNLGKGSAIQTAIQYVDTDLAVIHDADLEYHPDDLLKMIPLFVNEDADAVYGSRFLASEYRRVLFFRHTLGNKVLTLLTNLVTDLNLTDMETCYKMIRADMLKSIPLESKRFGFEPEITIKLSKREARIFEIPIRYSGRTYTEGKKITWKDGINALGALIKYKISDRIYVADEHGSEILARLNRAPRFTKWMADTIRPYLGERILEIGAGIGNLTSNLVPRREYWASDINPHYLEKLKKMQLTRPYLQVGYTDASAGETFPEETFDTVICLNVVEHLEDDVAALKNIRVKVERNGRAVILVPNGPRLFGTLDKVLGHYRRYTEAQIAEVCGRAGFRVEKVLKFNRIGVPGWWWNGRVLKRDTFGFWQIKLLNSLIPIIRPVDRFLPLPHLSWIMILRRDDADSGIVSVDPAERKQEAEDREGQKR
;
A
#
# COMPACT_ATOMS: atom_id res chain seq x y z
N MET A 1 -21.39 -17.76 -5.92
CA MET A 1 -21.32 -16.87 -7.11
C MET A 1 -19.92 -16.34 -7.17
N GLU A 2 -19.23 -16.54 -8.30
CA GLU A 2 -17.89 -15.97 -8.50
C GLU A 2 -17.98 -14.43 -8.50
N ARG A 3 -17.05 -13.78 -7.82
CA ARG A 3 -17.00 -12.32 -7.70
C ARG A 3 -16.71 -11.72 -9.08
N LYS A 4 -17.67 -11.01 -9.66
CA LYS A 4 -17.45 -10.23 -10.86
C LYS A 4 -16.75 -8.93 -10.53
N LEU A 5 -15.82 -8.52 -11.39
CA LEU A 5 -15.00 -7.33 -11.26
C LEU A 5 -15.43 -6.23 -12.22
N SER A 6 -15.05 -5.01 -11.93
CA SER A 6 -15.15 -3.86 -12.84
C SER A 6 -13.78 -3.49 -13.40
N LEU A 7 -13.71 -3.04 -14.65
CA LEU A 7 -12.47 -2.72 -15.37
C LEU A 7 -12.51 -1.31 -15.96
N ALA A 8 -11.50 -0.50 -15.68
CA ALA A 8 -11.22 0.74 -16.41
C ALA A 8 -10.18 0.47 -17.51
N VAL A 9 -10.49 0.88 -18.74
CA VAL A 9 -9.57 0.89 -19.88
C VAL A 9 -9.09 2.31 -20.11
N LEU A 10 -7.80 2.56 -19.92
CA LEU A 10 -7.18 3.87 -20.05
C LEU A 10 -6.55 4.01 -21.42
N VAL A 11 -7.10 4.89 -22.25
CA VAL A 11 -6.73 5.03 -23.68
C VAL A 11 -6.09 6.41 -23.90
N PRO A 12 -4.75 6.52 -23.83
CA PRO A 12 -4.03 7.73 -24.27
C PRO A 12 -4.02 7.80 -25.77
N VAL A 13 -4.41 8.94 -26.34
CA VAL A 13 -4.52 9.14 -27.80
C VAL A 13 -3.72 10.39 -28.22
N TYR A 14 -2.89 10.25 -29.26
CA TYR A 14 -2.20 11.38 -29.89
C TYR A 14 -1.91 11.10 -31.36
N ASN A 15 -2.54 11.86 -32.27
CA ASN A 15 -2.39 11.76 -33.73
C ASN A 15 -2.65 10.33 -34.27
N GLU A 16 -3.84 9.80 -34.02
CA GLU A 16 -4.29 8.47 -34.45
C GLU A 16 -5.63 8.53 -35.23
N GLN A 17 -5.81 9.59 -36.07
CA GLN A 17 -7.07 9.84 -36.79
C GLN A 17 -7.59 8.66 -37.63
N TYR A 18 -6.71 7.78 -38.12
CA TYR A 18 -7.07 6.64 -38.94
C TYR A 18 -7.32 5.35 -38.16
N LEU A 19 -6.84 5.26 -36.91
CA LEU A 19 -6.80 4.01 -36.15
C LEU A 19 -7.64 4.03 -34.88
N VAL A 20 -7.83 5.21 -34.27
CA VAL A 20 -8.46 5.33 -32.95
C VAL A 20 -9.88 4.75 -32.92
N GLU A 21 -10.70 5.03 -33.92
CA GLU A 21 -12.08 4.49 -33.97
C GLU A 21 -12.10 2.96 -34.03
N ALA A 22 -11.27 2.38 -34.90
CA ALA A 22 -11.15 0.92 -35.01
C ALA A 22 -10.58 0.29 -33.74
N SER A 23 -9.64 0.97 -33.06
CA SER A 23 -9.09 0.53 -31.78
C SER A 23 -10.16 0.49 -30.68
N LEU A 24 -10.97 1.54 -30.57
CA LEU A 24 -12.06 1.62 -29.61
C LEU A 24 -13.15 0.57 -29.87
N HIS A 25 -13.48 0.31 -31.13
CA HIS A 25 -14.42 -0.75 -31.49
C HIS A 25 -13.97 -2.15 -31.08
N ARG A 26 -12.65 -2.45 -31.14
CA ARG A 26 -12.13 -3.74 -30.70
C ARG A 26 -12.34 -4.00 -29.20
N LEU A 27 -12.55 -2.97 -28.37
CA LEU A 27 -12.86 -3.13 -26.95
C LEU A 27 -14.19 -3.87 -26.72
N GLU A 28 -15.05 -3.98 -27.74
CA GLU A 28 -16.31 -4.73 -27.66
C GLU A 28 -16.10 -6.19 -27.21
N ALA A 29 -14.94 -6.79 -27.51
CA ALA A 29 -14.54 -8.11 -27.03
C ALA A 29 -14.64 -8.26 -25.48
N LEU A 30 -14.49 -7.17 -24.72
CA LEU A 30 -14.61 -7.21 -23.26
C LEU A 30 -16.01 -7.55 -22.75
N ARG A 31 -17.06 -7.43 -23.59
CA ARG A 31 -18.44 -7.83 -23.27
C ARG A 31 -18.57 -9.34 -23.06
N GLU A 32 -17.71 -10.12 -23.67
CA GLU A 32 -17.73 -11.59 -23.61
C GLU A 32 -17.17 -12.12 -22.29
N SER A 33 -16.61 -11.27 -21.45
CA SER A 33 -15.99 -11.70 -20.19
C SER A 33 -17.03 -12.14 -19.17
N PRO A 34 -17.00 -13.39 -18.69
CA PRO A 34 -17.84 -13.82 -17.59
C PRO A 34 -17.44 -13.17 -16.25
N TRP A 35 -16.23 -12.63 -16.16
CA TRP A 35 -15.61 -12.06 -14.97
C TRP A 35 -15.91 -10.58 -14.79
N LEU A 36 -16.45 -9.89 -15.81
CA LEU A 36 -16.75 -8.46 -15.76
C LEU A 36 -18.25 -8.20 -15.56
N ASN A 37 -18.55 -7.24 -14.70
CA ASN A 37 -19.91 -6.67 -14.56
C ASN A 37 -20.00 -5.22 -15.05
N ARG A 38 -18.88 -4.52 -15.20
CA ARG A 38 -18.80 -3.13 -15.64
C ARG A 38 -17.48 -2.88 -16.37
N VAL A 39 -17.56 -2.15 -17.48
CA VAL A 39 -16.39 -1.65 -18.21
C VAL A 39 -16.53 -0.14 -18.34
N LYS A 40 -15.47 0.56 -17.95
CA LYS A 40 -15.34 2.02 -18.08
C LYS A 40 -14.16 2.31 -19.01
N VAL A 41 -14.38 3.09 -20.06
CA VAL A 41 -13.33 3.49 -20.99
C VAL A 41 -13.03 4.96 -20.83
N VAL A 42 -11.80 5.29 -20.50
CA VAL A 42 -11.33 6.68 -20.35
C VAL A 42 -10.40 7.02 -21.48
N VAL A 43 -10.87 7.82 -22.42
CA VAL A 43 -10.11 8.28 -23.59
C VAL A 43 -9.53 9.65 -23.31
N VAL A 44 -8.22 9.80 -23.38
CA VAL A 44 -7.55 11.09 -23.18
C VAL A 44 -6.82 11.48 -24.45
N ASN A 45 -7.35 12.49 -25.15
CA ASN A 45 -6.73 13.08 -26.32
C ASN A 45 -5.65 14.09 -25.85
N ASP A 46 -4.40 13.78 -26.09
CA ASP A 46 -3.25 14.58 -25.66
C ASP A 46 -2.93 15.72 -26.63
N ALA A 47 -3.94 16.55 -26.91
CA ALA A 47 -3.88 17.67 -27.86
C ALA A 47 -3.38 17.24 -29.26
N SER A 48 -4.07 16.30 -29.87
CA SER A 48 -3.77 15.87 -31.24
C SER A 48 -3.84 17.04 -32.22
N THR A 49 -2.92 17.07 -33.19
CA THR A 49 -2.80 18.12 -34.21
C THR A 49 -3.38 17.73 -35.56
N ASP A 50 -3.83 16.48 -35.68
CA ASP A 50 -4.54 15.93 -36.84
C ASP A 50 -6.07 15.91 -36.58
N GLN A 51 -6.82 15.16 -37.38
CA GLN A 51 -8.28 15.05 -37.25
C GLN A 51 -8.75 14.08 -36.12
N THR A 52 -7.84 13.64 -35.24
CA THR A 52 -8.18 12.70 -34.15
C THR A 52 -9.31 13.22 -33.26
N ALA A 53 -9.31 14.52 -32.91
CA ALA A 53 -10.34 15.12 -32.07
C ALA A 53 -11.73 15.04 -32.72
N GLU A 54 -11.80 15.33 -34.04
CA GLU A 54 -13.05 15.24 -34.82
C GLU A 54 -13.55 13.79 -34.92
N VAL A 55 -12.65 12.83 -35.11
CA VAL A 55 -12.99 11.39 -35.16
C VAL A 55 -13.54 10.94 -33.82
N LEU A 56 -12.92 11.33 -32.70
CA LEU A 56 -13.41 11.00 -31.36
C LEU A 56 -14.79 11.64 -31.07
N GLN A 57 -15.02 12.87 -31.50
CA GLN A 57 -16.33 13.52 -31.36
C GLN A 57 -17.42 12.75 -32.14
N LYS A 58 -17.16 12.41 -33.42
CA LYS A 58 -18.10 11.63 -34.23
C LYS A 58 -18.34 10.23 -33.65
N PHE A 59 -17.30 9.60 -33.11
CA PHE A 59 -17.43 8.32 -32.43
C PHE A 59 -18.37 8.44 -31.22
N ARG A 60 -18.17 9.45 -30.35
CA ARG A 60 -19.02 9.72 -29.20
C ARG A 60 -20.49 9.91 -29.57
N GLU A 61 -20.78 10.63 -30.64
CA GLU A 61 -22.15 10.88 -31.12
C GLU A 61 -22.84 9.56 -31.58
N ARG A 62 -22.06 8.60 -32.09
CA ARG A 62 -22.57 7.32 -32.61
C ARG A 62 -22.64 6.19 -31.57
N LEU A 63 -22.08 6.37 -30.38
CA LEU A 63 -22.04 5.35 -29.34
C LEU A 63 -23.42 4.73 -29.01
N GLY A 64 -24.47 5.54 -29.00
CA GLY A 64 -25.84 5.09 -28.66
C GLY A 64 -26.42 4.00 -29.56
N GLY A 65 -25.87 3.79 -30.77
CA GLY A 65 -26.32 2.76 -31.73
C GLY A 65 -25.43 1.53 -31.81
N THR A 66 -24.43 1.41 -30.95
CA THR A 66 -23.42 0.32 -31.00
C THR A 66 -23.49 -0.58 -29.78
N GLY A 67 -22.89 -1.78 -29.86
CA GLY A 67 -22.71 -2.68 -28.74
C GLY A 67 -21.87 -2.08 -27.59
N LEU A 68 -21.10 -1.03 -27.87
CA LEU A 68 -20.28 -0.29 -26.92
C LEU A 68 -21.09 0.66 -26.02
N SER A 69 -22.38 0.90 -26.33
CA SER A 69 -23.29 1.70 -25.49
C SER A 69 -23.46 1.13 -24.06
N ALA A 70 -23.15 -0.15 -23.86
CA ALA A 70 -23.16 -0.79 -22.54
C ALA A 70 -21.95 -0.40 -21.65
N PHE A 71 -20.91 0.23 -22.24
CA PHE A 71 -19.76 0.71 -21.50
C PHE A 71 -19.98 2.13 -21.04
N GLU A 72 -19.33 2.46 -19.91
CA GLU A 72 -19.23 3.83 -19.45
C GLU A 72 -18.05 4.53 -20.13
N TRP A 73 -18.32 5.67 -20.78
CA TRP A 73 -17.32 6.40 -21.55
C TRP A 73 -17.01 7.76 -20.91
N VAL A 74 -15.72 8.05 -20.80
CA VAL A 74 -15.20 9.37 -20.39
C VAL A 74 -14.23 9.85 -21.47
N PHE A 75 -14.45 11.06 -21.99
CA PHE A 75 -13.58 11.70 -22.96
C PHE A 75 -13.00 12.95 -22.34
N VAL A 76 -11.67 13.09 -22.41
CA VAL A 76 -10.92 14.22 -21.86
C VAL A 76 -9.96 14.73 -22.93
N ASP A 77 -9.90 16.05 -23.12
CA ASP A 77 -8.98 16.70 -24.01
C ASP A 77 -7.95 17.53 -23.22
N HIS A 78 -6.66 17.38 -23.51
CA HIS A 78 -5.62 18.25 -23.00
C HIS A 78 -5.53 19.52 -23.86
N GLU A 79 -5.23 20.65 -23.25
CA GLU A 79 -4.99 21.90 -23.97
C GLU A 79 -3.69 21.89 -24.78
N LYS A 80 -2.71 21.09 -24.37
CA LYS A 80 -1.40 20.93 -25.02
C LYS A 80 -0.87 19.53 -24.87
N ASN A 81 0.00 19.10 -25.77
CA ASN A 81 0.65 17.78 -25.66
C ASN A 81 1.53 17.71 -24.41
N LEU A 82 1.17 16.84 -23.49
CA LEU A 82 1.87 16.58 -22.24
C LEU A 82 2.62 15.25 -22.25
N GLY A 83 2.31 14.38 -23.20
CA GLY A 83 2.90 13.05 -23.41
C GLY A 83 2.07 11.90 -22.78
N LYS A 84 2.32 10.69 -23.27
CA LYS A 84 1.58 9.45 -22.93
C LYS A 84 1.41 9.27 -21.40
N GLY A 85 2.50 9.42 -20.64
CA GLY A 85 2.45 9.28 -19.18
C GLY A 85 1.51 10.27 -18.50
N SER A 86 1.46 11.52 -19.00
CA SER A 86 0.51 12.54 -18.49
C SER A 86 -0.93 12.20 -18.84
N ALA A 87 -1.18 11.71 -20.06
CA ALA A 87 -2.52 11.27 -20.46
C ALA A 87 -3.01 10.10 -19.60
N ILE A 88 -2.13 9.15 -19.27
CA ILE A 88 -2.44 8.05 -18.34
C ILE A 88 -2.73 8.60 -16.93
N GLN A 89 -1.92 9.55 -16.42
CA GLN A 89 -2.15 10.16 -15.10
C GLN A 89 -3.50 10.88 -15.06
N THR A 90 -3.89 11.56 -16.12
CA THR A 90 -5.23 12.17 -16.24
C THR A 90 -6.31 11.10 -16.23
N ALA A 91 -6.16 10.01 -17.01
CA ALA A 91 -7.13 8.93 -17.05
C ALA A 91 -7.32 8.23 -15.70
N ILE A 92 -6.26 8.08 -14.90
CA ILE A 92 -6.30 7.46 -13.56
C ILE A 92 -7.24 8.23 -12.61
N GLN A 93 -7.40 9.53 -12.78
CA GLN A 93 -8.30 10.34 -11.93
C GLN A 93 -9.78 9.94 -12.07
N TYR A 94 -10.15 9.32 -13.18
CA TYR A 94 -11.50 8.85 -13.47
C TYR A 94 -11.72 7.36 -13.13
N VAL A 95 -10.71 6.67 -12.59
CA VAL A 95 -10.78 5.25 -12.22
C VAL A 95 -11.56 5.10 -10.91
N ASP A 96 -12.67 4.37 -10.97
CA ASP A 96 -13.55 4.00 -9.85
C ASP A 96 -13.96 2.52 -9.90
N THR A 97 -13.12 1.70 -10.51
CA THR A 97 -13.29 0.28 -10.77
C THR A 97 -12.35 -0.58 -9.91
N ASP A 98 -12.50 -1.91 -9.95
CA ASP A 98 -11.59 -2.85 -9.26
C ASP A 98 -10.22 -2.95 -9.94
N LEU A 99 -10.23 -2.91 -11.29
CA LEU A 99 -9.04 -3.07 -12.14
C LEU A 99 -8.89 -1.89 -13.10
N ALA A 100 -7.66 -1.60 -13.48
CA ALA A 100 -7.37 -0.66 -14.56
C ALA A 100 -6.32 -1.26 -15.51
N VAL A 101 -6.46 -1.02 -16.81
CA VAL A 101 -5.52 -1.45 -17.86
C VAL A 101 -5.25 -0.32 -18.83
N ILE A 102 -4.00 -0.22 -19.32
CA ILE A 102 -3.63 0.74 -20.34
C ILE A 102 -3.81 0.07 -21.71
N HIS A 103 -4.42 0.78 -22.66
CA HIS A 103 -4.64 0.33 -24.04
C HIS A 103 -4.25 1.42 -25.02
N ASP A 104 -3.22 1.14 -25.84
CA ASP A 104 -2.78 2.07 -26.89
C ASP A 104 -3.77 2.06 -28.08
N ALA A 105 -4.05 3.23 -28.63
CA ALA A 105 -5.05 3.43 -29.69
C ALA A 105 -4.55 3.06 -31.10
N ASP A 106 -3.48 2.28 -31.23
CA ASP A 106 -2.71 2.08 -32.46
C ASP A 106 -2.89 0.72 -33.15
N LEU A 107 -3.84 -0.10 -32.70
CA LEU A 107 -4.14 -1.44 -33.20
C LEU A 107 -3.01 -2.48 -33.07
N GLU A 108 -1.89 -2.16 -32.42
CA GLU A 108 -0.80 -3.12 -32.23
C GLU A 108 -1.14 -4.24 -31.25
N TYR A 109 -2.08 -3.97 -30.30
CA TYR A 109 -2.54 -4.90 -29.28
C TYR A 109 -3.95 -5.42 -29.57
N HIS A 110 -4.28 -6.60 -29.02
CA HIS A 110 -5.57 -7.27 -29.19
C HIS A 110 -6.34 -7.34 -27.87
N PRO A 111 -7.49 -6.63 -27.73
CA PRO A 111 -8.26 -6.60 -26.48
C PRO A 111 -8.75 -7.95 -25.96
N ASP A 112 -8.92 -8.97 -26.84
CA ASP A 112 -9.24 -10.33 -26.39
C ASP A 112 -8.18 -10.90 -25.41
N ASP A 113 -6.93 -10.44 -25.50
CA ASP A 113 -5.89 -10.91 -24.61
C ASP A 113 -6.08 -10.36 -23.18
N LEU A 114 -6.82 -9.25 -23.01
CA LEU A 114 -7.21 -8.74 -21.70
C LEU A 114 -8.13 -9.73 -20.96
N LEU A 115 -8.96 -10.48 -21.69
CA LEU A 115 -9.84 -11.50 -21.09
C LEU A 115 -9.05 -12.59 -20.36
N LYS A 116 -7.82 -12.88 -20.81
CA LYS A 116 -6.93 -13.86 -20.19
C LYS A 116 -6.23 -13.34 -18.93
N MET A 117 -6.16 -12.01 -18.78
CA MET A 117 -5.52 -11.36 -17.62
C MET A 117 -6.42 -11.34 -16.39
N ILE A 118 -7.73 -11.14 -16.60
CA ILE A 118 -8.72 -10.92 -15.53
C ILE A 118 -8.79 -12.08 -14.52
N PRO A 119 -8.84 -13.37 -14.94
CA PRO A 119 -8.92 -14.50 -14.03
C PRO A 119 -7.81 -14.56 -13.00
N LEU A 120 -6.60 -14.05 -13.31
CA LEU A 120 -5.47 -14.05 -12.38
C LEU A 120 -5.69 -13.16 -11.15
N PHE A 121 -6.54 -12.14 -11.26
CA PHE A 121 -6.90 -11.29 -10.12
C PHE A 121 -7.89 -11.98 -9.17
N VAL A 122 -8.65 -12.94 -9.65
CA VAL A 122 -9.62 -13.72 -8.86
C VAL A 122 -8.97 -14.97 -8.29
N ASN A 123 -8.27 -15.73 -9.13
CA ASN A 123 -7.78 -17.06 -8.79
C ASN A 123 -6.40 -17.04 -8.13
N GLU A 124 -5.51 -16.13 -8.55
CA GLU A 124 -4.12 -16.04 -8.08
C GLU A 124 -3.87 -14.81 -7.20
N ASP A 125 -4.92 -14.02 -6.94
CA ASP A 125 -4.86 -12.77 -6.19
C ASP A 125 -3.73 -11.85 -6.70
N ALA A 126 -3.59 -11.73 -8.04
CA ALA A 126 -2.61 -10.86 -8.67
C ALA A 126 -2.82 -9.39 -8.27
N ASP A 127 -1.73 -8.64 -8.12
CA ASP A 127 -1.75 -7.19 -7.98
C ASP A 127 -1.58 -6.48 -9.33
N ALA A 128 -0.82 -7.12 -10.23
CA ALA A 128 -0.64 -6.68 -11.61
C ALA A 128 -0.44 -7.88 -12.53
N VAL A 129 -0.92 -7.76 -13.77
CA VAL A 129 -0.68 -8.73 -14.83
C VAL A 129 -0.15 -7.99 -16.05
N TYR A 130 0.99 -8.45 -16.58
CA TYR A 130 1.64 -7.89 -17.75
C TYR A 130 1.42 -8.82 -18.96
N GLY A 131 1.09 -8.22 -20.09
CA GLY A 131 1.00 -8.96 -21.36
C GLY A 131 2.36 -8.95 -22.06
N SER A 132 3.08 -10.07 -22.06
CA SER A 132 4.39 -10.17 -22.70
C SER A 132 4.30 -10.52 -24.17
N ARG A 133 5.01 -9.76 -25.00
CA ARG A 133 5.20 -10.01 -26.44
C ARG A 133 6.27 -11.08 -26.72
N PHE A 134 7.02 -11.49 -25.68
CA PHE A 134 8.17 -12.37 -25.77
C PHE A 134 7.96 -13.74 -25.13
N LEU A 135 6.92 -13.92 -24.33
CA LEU A 135 6.53 -15.24 -23.84
C LEU A 135 6.05 -16.13 -24.98
N ALA A 136 6.25 -17.44 -24.83
CA ALA A 136 5.80 -18.40 -25.79
C ALA A 136 4.26 -18.42 -25.89
N SER A 137 3.74 -18.25 -27.11
CA SER A 137 2.34 -18.44 -27.48
C SER A 137 2.29 -19.43 -28.65
N GLU A 138 1.10 -19.87 -29.06
CA GLU A 138 0.94 -20.78 -30.23
C GLU A 138 1.61 -20.23 -31.48
N TYR A 139 1.55 -18.90 -31.68
CA TYR A 139 2.24 -18.19 -32.76
C TYR A 139 2.53 -16.76 -32.35
N ARG A 140 3.56 -16.19 -32.96
CA ARG A 140 3.90 -14.75 -32.76
C ARG A 140 4.39 -14.16 -34.09
N ARG A 141 4.11 -12.88 -34.32
CA ARG A 141 4.75 -12.12 -35.39
C ARG A 141 6.24 -11.96 -35.09
N VAL A 142 7.10 -12.25 -36.10
CA VAL A 142 8.55 -12.02 -35.98
C VAL A 142 8.79 -10.50 -35.99
N LEU A 143 9.37 -9.99 -34.90
CA LEU A 143 9.64 -8.57 -34.72
C LEU A 143 11.02 -8.20 -35.27
N PHE A 144 11.24 -6.89 -35.49
CA PHE A 144 12.55 -6.39 -35.91
C PHE A 144 13.61 -6.64 -34.80
N PHE A 145 14.74 -7.22 -35.20
CA PHE A 145 15.80 -7.65 -34.29
C PHE A 145 16.30 -6.50 -33.38
N ARG A 146 16.59 -5.33 -33.97
CA ARG A 146 17.10 -4.17 -33.19
C ARG A 146 16.13 -3.70 -32.11
N HIS A 147 14.83 -3.70 -32.41
CA HIS A 147 13.80 -3.33 -31.41
C HIS A 147 13.66 -4.38 -30.33
N THR A 148 13.70 -5.64 -30.70
CA THR A 148 13.69 -6.76 -29.75
C THR A 148 14.89 -6.68 -28.82
N LEU A 149 16.09 -6.39 -29.37
CA LEU A 149 17.31 -6.25 -28.60
C LEU A 149 17.20 -5.05 -27.61
N GLY A 150 16.73 -3.88 -28.07
CA GLY A 150 16.51 -2.72 -27.20
C GLY A 150 15.55 -3.01 -26.05
N ASN A 151 14.40 -3.60 -26.33
CA ASN A 151 13.45 -4.01 -25.29
C ASN A 151 14.03 -5.03 -24.31
N LYS A 152 14.79 -6.03 -24.80
CA LYS A 152 15.44 -7.01 -23.93
C LYS A 152 16.48 -6.37 -23.01
N VAL A 153 17.26 -5.40 -23.51
CA VAL A 153 18.24 -4.66 -22.70
C VAL A 153 17.53 -3.85 -21.61
N LEU A 154 16.48 -3.09 -21.96
CA LEU A 154 15.71 -2.33 -20.96
C LEU A 154 15.05 -3.24 -19.93
N THR A 155 14.48 -4.37 -20.36
CA THR A 155 13.89 -5.36 -19.44
C THR A 155 14.96 -5.97 -18.53
N LEU A 156 16.14 -6.34 -19.07
CA LEU A 156 17.26 -6.86 -18.26
C LEU A 156 17.71 -5.84 -17.20
N LEU A 157 17.87 -4.59 -17.58
CA LEU A 157 18.27 -3.52 -16.64
C LEU A 157 17.18 -3.29 -15.58
N THR A 158 15.91 -3.38 -15.96
CA THR A 158 14.80 -3.30 -15.01
C THR A 158 14.84 -4.48 -14.03
N ASN A 159 15.02 -5.70 -14.52
CA ASN A 159 15.14 -6.90 -13.68
C ASN A 159 16.31 -6.79 -12.69
N LEU A 160 17.48 -6.30 -13.13
CA LEU A 160 18.62 -6.05 -12.24
C LEU A 160 18.36 -4.98 -11.16
N VAL A 161 17.49 -4.00 -11.47
CA VAL A 161 17.12 -2.93 -10.51
C VAL A 161 16.07 -3.39 -9.52
N THR A 162 15.13 -4.23 -9.96
CA THR A 162 13.91 -4.59 -9.22
C THR A 162 13.95 -5.97 -8.58
N ASP A 163 14.93 -6.81 -8.96
CA ASP A 163 15.00 -8.23 -8.63
C ASP A 163 13.76 -9.03 -9.12
N LEU A 164 13.12 -8.55 -10.20
CA LEU A 164 12.07 -9.26 -10.92
C LEU A 164 12.66 -10.12 -12.04
N ASN A 165 11.89 -11.05 -12.56
CA ASN A 165 12.25 -11.86 -13.73
C ASN A 165 11.21 -11.67 -14.85
N LEU A 166 11.01 -10.42 -15.25
CA LEU A 166 10.09 -10.07 -16.36
C LEU A 166 10.70 -10.44 -17.71
N THR A 167 9.84 -10.76 -18.66
CA THR A 167 10.22 -11.01 -20.07
C THR A 167 9.97 -9.79 -20.96
N ASP A 168 9.05 -8.89 -20.57
CA ASP A 168 8.66 -7.69 -21.33
C ASP A 168 8.23 -6.53 -20.44
N MET A 169 9.17 -5.70 -20.00
CA MET A 169 8.87 -4.52 -19.18
C MET A 169 8.18 -3.42 -20.01
N GLU A 170 8.51 -3.28 -21.28
CA GLU A 170 8.03 -2.19 -22.16
C GLU A 170 6.63 -2.46 -22.77
N THR A 171 5.94 -3.52 -22.36
CA THR A 171 4.58 -3.79 -22.84
C THR A 171 3.61 -2.70 -22.43
N CYS A 172 2.67 -2.33 -23.30
CA CYS A 172 1.55 -1.45 -22.96
C CYS A 172 0.55 -2.16 -22.04
N TYR A 173 0.24 -3.43 -22.31
CA TYR A 173 -0.75 -4.17 -21.52
C TYR A 173 -0.24 -4.47 -20.12
N LYS A 174 -0.49 -3.52 -19.24
CA LYS A 174 -0.32 -3.66 -17.79
C LYS A 174 -1.68 -3.47 -17.13
N MET A 175 -2.29 -4.57 -16.70
CA MET A 175 -3.51 -4.55 -15.91
C MET A 175 -3.12 -4.54 -14.42
N ILE A 176 -3.67 -3.63 -13.63
CA ILE A 176 -3.27 -3.39 -12.25
C ILE A 176 -4.53 -3.19 -11.40
N ARG A 177 -4.53 -3.62 -10.14
CA ARG A 177 -5.60 -3.26 -9.20
C ARG A 177 -5.71 -1.74 -9.12
N ALA A 178 -6.92 -1.24 -9.22
CA ALA A 178 -7.17 0.20 -9.34
C ALA A 178 -6.75 0.99 -8.09
N ASP A 179 -6.96 0.45 -6.91
CA ASP A 179 -6.52 1.00 -5.63
C ASP A 179 -4.99 1.13 -5.58
N MET A 180 -4.27 0.07 -6.00
CA MET A 180 -2.82 0.09 -6.09
C MET A 180 -2.33 1.13 -7.10
N LEU A 181 -2.93 1.18 -8.29
CA LEU A 181 -2.54 2.16 -9.32
C LEU A 181 -2.76 3.60 -8.87
N LYS A 182 -3.90 3.90 -8.25
CA LYS A 182 -4.24 5.24 -7.73
C LYS A 182 -3.34 5.68 -6.58
N SER A 183 -2.86 4.75 -5.78
CA SER A 183 -1.99 5.04 -4.64
C SER A 183 -0.50 5.16 -5.02
N ILE A 184 -0.12 4.92 -6.28
CA ILE A 184 1.24 5.14 -6.78
C ILE A 184 1.37 6.54 -7.37
N PRO A 185 2.22 7.43 -6.83
CA PRO A 185 2.49 8.74 -7.44
C PRO A 185 3.28 8.56 -8.72
N LEU A 186 2.69 8.86 -9.86
CA LEU A 186 3.33 8.79 -11.17
C LEU A 186 3.84 10.19 -11.56
N GLU A 187 5.09 10.28 -11.99
CA GLU A 187 5.79 11.53 -12.32
C GLU A 187 6.21 11.62 -13.78
N SER A 188 6.35 10.48 -14.45
CA SER A 188 6.82 10.42 -15.84
C SER A 188 5.74 10.91 -16.80
N LYS A 189 6.08 11.90 -17.60
CA LYS A 189 5.15 12.51 -18.56
C LYS A 189 5.10 11.78 -19.90
N ARG A 190 6.18 11.09 -20.28
CA ARG A 190 6.35 10.42 -21.59
C ARG A 190 6.64 8.92 -21.38
N PHE A 191 7.54 8.35 -22.18
CA PHE A 191 7.93 6.92 -22.19
C PHE A 191 8.77 6.46 -20.99
N GLY A 192 8.89 7.25 -19.92
CA GLY A 192 9.43 6.81 -18.64
C GLY A 192 8.37 6.17 -17.72
N PHE A 193 7.10 6.10 -18.17
CA PHE A 193 6.00 5.54 -17.40
C PHE A 193 6.18 4.03 -17.15
N GLU A 194 6.53 3.28 -18.19
CA GLU A 194 6.66 1.82 -18.12
C GLU A 194 7.70 1.37 -17.09
N PRO A 195 8.96 1.90 -17.09
CA PRO A 195 9.92 1.59 -16.04
C PRO A 195 9.52 2.17 -14.67
N GLU A 196 8.90 3.35 -14.61
CA GLU A 196 8.45 3.95 -13.36
C GLU A 196 7.45 3.06 -12.63
N ILE A 197 6.36 2.69 -13.31
CA ILE A 197 5.30 1.88 -12.68
C ILE A 197 5.84 0.51 -12.26
N THR A 198 6.70 -0.11 -13.09
CA THR A 198 7.28 -1.41 -12.80
C THR A 198 8.18 -1.38 -11.56
N ILE A 199 9.06 -0.35 -11.44
CA ILE A 199 9.91 -0.20 -10.25
C ILE A 199 9.07 0.07 -9.01
N LYS A 200 8.03 0.90 -9.11
CA LYS A 200 7.18 1.24 -7.97
C LYS A 200 6.33 0.05 -7.52
N LEU A 201 5.82 -0.76 -8.44
CA LEU A 201 5.14 -2.01 -8.12
C LEU A 201 6.08 -3.01 -7.43
N SER A 202 7.31 -3.20 -7.95
CA SER A 202 8.32 -4.05 -7.32
C SER A 202 8.65 -3.58 -5.89
N LYS A 203 8.87 -2.27 -5.70
CA LYS A 203 9.15 -1.70 -4.37
C LYS A 203 7.98 -1.85 -3.39
N ARG A 204 6.77 -2.05 -3.89
CA ARG A 204 5.56 -2.35 -3.11
C ARG A 204 5.34 -3.84 -2.91
N GLU A 205 6.28 -4.67 -3.38
CA GLU A 205 6.20 -6.13 -3.30
C GLU A 205 4.92 -6.68 -3.96
N ALA A 206 4.49 -6.02 -5.06
CA ALA A 206 3.31 -6.41 -5.81
C ALA A 206 3.50 -7.80 -6.44
N ARG A 207 2.47 -8.63 -6.40
CA ARG A 207 2.44 -9.93 -7.10
C ARG A 207 2.15 -9.69 -8.57
N ILE A 208 3.20 -9.75 -9.38
CA ILE A 208 3.15 -9.49 -10.82
C ILE A 208 3.18 -10.83 -11.54
N PHE A 209 2.22 -11.03 -12.45
CA PHE A 209 2.15 -12.17 -13.34
C PHE A 209 2.41 -11.71 -14.77
N GLU A 210 2.91 -12.60 -15.64
CA GLU A 210 3.00 -12.36 -17.07
C GLU A 210 2.20 -13.41 -17.83
N ILE A 211 1.51 -12.98 -18.90
CA ILE A 211 0.86 -13.87 -19.87
C ILE A 211 1.33 -13.55 -21.28
N PRO A 212 1.36 -14.53 -22.20
CA PRO A 212 1.63 -14.27 -23.60
C PRO A 212 0.47 -13.50 -24.25
N ILE A 213 0.80 -12.49 -25.05
CA ILE A 213 -0.16 -11.70 -25.83
C ILE A 213 0.21 -11.65 -27.30
N ARG A 214 -0.79 -11.39 -28.12
CA ARG A 214 -0.60 -11.11 -29.54
C ARG A 214 -0.16 -9.66 -29.73
N TYR A 215 0.80 -9.46 -30.62
CA TYR A 215 1.33 -8.14 -30.91
C TYR A 215 1.60 -7.96 -32.39
N SER A 216 1.00 -6.94 -33.01
CA SER A 216 1.07 -6.62 -34.44
C SER A 216 1.84 -5.30 -34.65
N GLY A 217 3.13 -5.27 -34.25
CA GLY A 217 3.95 -4.05 -34.26
C GLY A 217 4.04 -3.40 -35.66
N ARG A 218 3.86 -2.07 -35.71
CA ARG A 218 3.98 -1.26 -36.94
C ARG A 218 5.43 -1.14 -37.39
N THR A 219 5.62 -0.99 -38.69
CA THR A 219 6.90 -0.63 -39.29
C THR A 219 7.11 0.87 -39.23
N TYR A 220 8.34 1.35 -39.52
CA TYR A 220 8.63 2.78 -39.60
C TYR A 220 7.83 3.48 -40.72
N THR A 221 7.57 2.78 -41.81
CA THR A 221 6.72 3.27 -42.89
C THR A 221 5.25 3.38 -42.49
N GLU A 222 4.82 2.60 -41.53
CA GLU A 222 3.46 2.59 -40.95
C GLU A 222 3.34 3.58 -39.76
N GLY A 223 4.30 4.46 -39.54
CA GLY A 223 4.22 5.57 -38.55
C GLY A 223 4.66 5.23 -37.14
N LYS A 224 5.60 4.32 -36.96
CA LYS A 224 6.19 4.03 -35.63
C LYS A 224 6.88 5.26 -35.05
N LYS A 225 6.44 5.70 -33.85
CA LYS A 225 6.83 6.96 -33.21
C LYS A 225 8.01 6.83 -32.23
N ILE A 226 8.35 5.60 -31.77
CA ILE A 226 9.39 5.37 -30.76
C ILE A 226 10.79 5.50 -31.37
N THR A 227 11.67 6.26 -30.71
CA THR A 227 13.04 6.55 -31.13
C THR A 227 14.07 6.07 -30.10
N TRP A 228 15.37 6.05 -30.47
CA TRP A 228 16.45 5.72 -29.54
C TRP A 228 16.57 6.68 -28.33
N LYS A 229 16.09 7.93 -28.48
CA LYS A 229 16.02 8.92 -27.39
C LYS A 229 15.08 8.48 -26.28
N ASP A 230 14.02 7.76 -26.62
CA ASP A 230 13.07 7.21 -25.66
C ASP A 230 13.71 6.12 -24.80
N GLY A 231 14.61 5.31 -25.40
CA GLY A 231 15.43 4.35 -24.67
C GLY A 231 16.36 4.99 -23.63
N ILE A 232 16.98 6.14 -23.96
CA ILE A 232 17.82 6.91 -23.01
C ILE A 232 16.94 7.47 -21.88
N ASN A 233 15.75 7.98 -22.20
CA ASN A 233 14.81 8.47 -21.21
C ASN A 233 14.36 7.36 -20.25
N ALA A 234 14.10 6.16 -20.77
CA ALA A 234 13.78 4.98 -19.97
C ALA A 234 14.94 4.60 -19.01
N LEU A 235 16.19 4.64 -19.51
CA LEU A 235 17.37 4.41 -18.66
C LEU A 235 17.51 5.46 -17.55
N GLY A 236 17.29 6.74 -17.87
CA GLY A 236 17.24 7.81 -16.88
C GLY A 236 16.16 7.60 -15.83
N ALA A 237 14.98 7.14 -16.26
CA ALA A 237 13.88 6.78 -15.37
C ALA A 237 14.25 5.61 -14.44
N LEU A 238 14.93 4.56 -14.94
CA LEU A 238 15.39 3.45 -14.11
C LEU A 238 16.28 3.92 -12.96
N ILE A 239 17.24 4.78 -13.25
CA ILE A 239 18.16 5.33 -12.23
C ILE A 239 17.38 6.21 -11.23
N LYS A 240 16.54 7.13 -11.75
CA LYS A 240 15.72 8.04 -10.94
C LYS A 240 14.85 7.25 -9.96
N TYR A 241 14.07 6.28 -10.46
CA TYR A 241 13.08 5.58 -9.64
C TYR A 241 13.68 4.43 -8.80
N LYS A 242 14.87 3.93 -9.15
CA LYS A 242 15.66 3.10 -8.22
C LYS A 242 15.98 3.84 -6.93
N ILE A 243 16.33 5.13 -7.04
CA ILE A 243 16.75 5.97 -5.90
C ILE A 243 15.54 6.63 -5.22
N SER A 244 14.49 6.96 -5.99
CA SER A 244 13.29 7.61 -5.46
C SER A 244 12.49 6.69 -4.55
N ASP A 245 12.04 7.22 -3.41
CA ASP A 245 11.23 6.53 -2.42
C ASP A 245 9.76 6.94 -2.42
N ARG A 246 9.37 7.79 -3.36
CA ARG A 246 7.98 8.17 -3.57
C ARG A 246 7.22 7.02 -4.23
N ILE A 247 6.78 6.05 -3.45
CA ILE A 247 6.04 4.88 -3.90
C ILE A 247 4.58 4.88 -3.45
N TYR A 248 4.20 5.82 -2.57
CA TYR A 248 2.82 6.08 -2.17
C TYR A 248 2.47 7.55 -2.42
N VAL A 249 1.23 7.82 -2.82
CA VAL A 249 0.66 9.18 -2.78
C VAL A 249 0.66 9.60 -1.31
N ALA A 250 1.09 10.84 -1.03
CA ALA A 250 1.06 11.37 0.32
C ALA A 250 -0.40 11.34 0.83
N ASP A 251 -0.63 10.59 1.88
CA ASP A 251 -1.90 10.57 2.60
C ASP A 251 -1.77 11.39 3.90
N GLU A 252 -2.91 11.73 4.49
CA GLU A 252 -2.98 12.47 5.75
C GLU A 252 -2.45 11.68 6.95
N HIS A 253 -2.11 10.40 6.79
CA HIS A 253 -1.83 9.45 7.87
C HIS A 253 -0.36 8.96 7.93
N GLY A 254 0.56 9.59 7.23
CA GLY A 254 2.00 9.29 7.35
C GLY A 254 2.48 8.01 6.65
N SER A 255 1.74 7.47 5.67
CA SER A 255 2.11 6.27 4.91
C SER A 255 3.49 6.37 4.27
N GLU A 256 3.91 7.56 3.84
CA GLU A 256 5.24 7.79 3.28
C GLU A 256 6.35 7.54 4.32
N ILE A 257 6.14 7.98 5.55
CA ILE A 257 7.12 7.78 6.65
C ILE A 257 7.19 6.31 7.03
N LEU A 258 6.03 5.62 7.14
CA LEU A 258 5.97 4.18 7.40
C LEU A 258 6.65 3.36 6.30
N ALA A 259 6.40 3.70 5.03
CA ALA A 259 7.06 3.06 3.90
C ALA A 259 8.59 3.28 3.90
N ARG A 260 9.05 4.46 4.33
CA ARG A 260 10.47 4.75 4.50
C ARG A 260 11.09 3.97 5.67
N LEU A 261 10.38 3.84 6.78
CA LEU A 261 10.82 3.03 7.93
C LEU A 261 10.87 1.53 7.59
N ASN A 262 10.04 1.03 6.65
CA ASN A 262 10.14 -0.33 6.12
C ASN A 262 11.54 -0.65 5.56
N ARG A 263 12.28 0.35 5.12
CA ARG A 263 13.66 0.22 4.63
C ARG A 263 14.71 0.25 5.72
N ALA A 264 14.30 0.25 6.97
CA ALA A 264 15.15 0.07 8.13
C ALA A 264 14.89 -1.27 8.84
N PRO A 265 14.98 -2.44 8.17
CA PRO A 265 14.60 -3.72 8.76
C PRO A 265 15.40 -4.06 10.01
N ARG A 266 16.67 -3.62 10.09
CA ARG A 266 17.50 -3.83 11.29
C ARG A 266 17.01 -3.00 12.47
N PHE A 267 16.47 -1.80 12.22
CA PHE A 267 15.86 -0.97 13.26
C PHE A 267 14.57 -1.61 13.78
N THR A 268 13.68 -2.05 12.88
CA THR A 268 12.45 -2.75 13.25
C THR A 268 12.76 -4.04 14.01
N LYS A 269 13.76 -4.80 13.55
CA LYS A 269 14.22 -5.98 14.27
C LYS A 269 14.76 -5.64 15.67
N TRP A 270 15.51 -4.56 15.81
CA TRP A 270 15.98 -4.10 17.12
C TRP A 270 14.82 -3.80 18.05
N MET A 271 13.78 -3.10 17.58
CA MET A 271 12.57 -2.83 18.35
C MET A 271 11.84 -4.14 18.73
N ALA A 272 11.63 -5.04 17.76
CA ALA A 272 11.04 -6.36 18.01
C ALA A 272 11.81 -7.16 19.06
N ASP A 273 13.13 -7.24 18.94
CA ASP A 273 13.99 -7.95 19.89
C ASP A 273 13.96 -7.34 21.30
N THR A 274 13.74 -6.01 21.40
CA THR A 274 13.64 -5.30 22.68
C THR A 274 12.38 -5.68 23.44
N ILE A 275 11.25 -5.85 22.75
CA ILE A 275 9.96 -6.18 23.36
C ILE A 275 9.71 -7.68 23.48
N ARG A 276 10.36 -8.51 22.64
CA ARG A 276 10.15 -9.96 22.55
C ARG A 276 10.16 -10.70 23.91
N PRO A 277 11.05 -10.37 24.90
CA PRO A 277 11.06 -11.05 26.21
C PRO A 277 9.76 -10.85 27.04
N TYR A 278 8.94 -9.89 26.67
CA TYR A 278 7.71 -9.54 27.42
C TYR A 278 6.44 -10.03 26.73
N LEU A 279 6.57 -10.70 25.58
CA LEU A 279 5.45 -11.18 24.77
C LEU A 279 5.12 -12.63 25.08
N GLY A 280 3.83 -12.92 25.10
CA GLY A 280 3.27 -14.27 25.18
C GLY A 280 3.05 -14.91 23.81
N GLU A 281 2.05 -15.80 23.72
CA GLU A 281 1.76 -16.59 22.52
C GLU A 281 0.44 -16.20 21.83
N ARG A 282 -0.45 -15.49 22.53
CA ARG A 282 -1.71 -14.95 22.01
C ARG A 282 -1.65 -13.42 21.99
N ILE A 283 -1.31 -12.86 20.84
CA ILE A 283 -0.95 -11.45 20.71
C ILE A 283 -1.99 -10.70 19.88
N LEU A 284 -2.41 -9.52 20.38
CA LEU A 284 -3.08 -8.50 19.59
C LEU A 284 -2.11 -7.33 19.34
N GLU A 285 -1.81 -7.02 18.09
CA GLU A 285 -1.05 -5.83 17.67
C GLU A 285 -2.03 -4.78 17.14
N ILE A 286 -2.06 -3.62 17.77
CA ILE A 286 -2.87 -2.45 17.40
C ILE A 286 -1.96 -1.44 16.72
N GLY A 287 -2.35 -0.98 15.51
CA GLY A 287 -1.52 -0.11 14.69
C GLY A 287 -0.37 -0.87 14.03
N ALA A 288 -0.64 -2.05 13.48
CA ALA A 288 0.36 -2.89 12.83
C ALA A 288 0.96 -2.26 11.54
N GLY A 289 0.30 -1.23 11.01
CA GLY A 289 0.71 -0.57 9.79
C GLY A 289 0.80 -1.56 8.62
N ILE A 290 1.91 -1.52 7.91
CA ILE A 290 2.15 -2.45 6.80
C ILE A 290 2.78 -3.79 7.22
N GLY A 291 2.78 -4.13 8.52
CA GLY A 291 3.25 -5.42 9.05
C GLY A 291 4.76 -5.52 9.29
N ASN A 292 5.47 -4.41 9.38
CA ASN A 292 6.91 -4.39 9.59
C ASN A 292 7.33 -5.06 10.90
N LEU A 293 6.63 -4.72 11.99
CA LEU A 293 6.86 -5.32 13.30
C LEU A 293 6.30 -6.73 13.36
N THR A 294 5.07 -6.93 12.87
CA THR A 294 4.41 -8.23 12.74
C THR A 294 5.33 -9.30 12.17
N SER A 295 5.99 -9.00 11.01
CA SER A 295 6.92 -9.92 10.34
C SER A 295 8.09 -10.38 11.22
N ASN A 296 8.50 -9.57 12.19
CA ASN A 296 9.59 -9.86 13.10
C ASN A 296 9.14 -10.58 14.38
N LEU A 297 7.84 -10.57 14.70
CA LEU A 297 7.29 -11.15 15.93
C LEU A 297 6.64 -12.52 15.72
N VAL A 298 6.16 -12.79 14.51
CA VAL A 298 5.62 -14.13 14.14
C VAL A 298 6.76 -15.13 13.86
N PRO A 299 6.52 -16.46 13.97
CA PRO A 299 5.25 -17.11 14.33
C PRO A 299 4.93 -17.06 15.82
N ARG A 300 3.63 -17.12 16.15
CA ARG A 300 3.07 -17.28 17.48
C ARG A 300 1.90 -18.25 17.40
N ARG A 301 1.41 -18.74 18.54
CA ARG A 301 0.24 -19.61 18.59
C ARG A 301 -0.97 -18.92 17.94
N GLU A 302 -1.16 -17.64 18.23
CA GLU A 302 -2.20 -16.79 17.67
C GLU A 302 -1.68 -15.35 17.61
N TYR A 303 -1.82 -14.71 16.45
CA TYR A 303 -1.41 -13.34 16.27
C TYR A 303 -2.46 -12.54 15.50
N TRP A 304 -3.01 -11.51 16.13
CA TRP A 304 -3.93 -10.57 15.51
C TRP A 304 -3.19 -9.28 15.19
N ALA A 305 -3.04 -8.99 13.89
CA ALA A 305 -2.52 -7.72 13.41
C ALA A 305 -3.70 -6.83 13.00
N SER A 306 -3.82 -5.68 13.61
CA SER A 306 -4.94 -4.76 13.35
C SER A 306 -4.46 -3.34 13.07
N ASP A 307 -5.23 -2.63 12.23
CA ASP A 307 -4.98 -1.23 11.90
C ASP A 307 -6.29 -0.52 11.57
N ILE A 308 -6.29 0.83 11.67
CA ILE A 308 -7.42 1.66 11.28
C ILE A 308 -7.43 1.94 9.76
N ASN A 309 -6.27 1.84 9.09
CA ASN A 309 -6.12 2.17 7.69
C ASN A 309 -6.44 0.96 6.79
N PRO A 310 -7.49 1.02 5.93
CA PRO A 310 -7.88 -0.07 5.05
C PRO A 310 -6.76 -0.54 4.11
N HIS A 311 -5.91 0.37 3.62
CA HIS A 311 -4.80 0.03 2.72
C HIS A 311 -3.70 -0.78 3.42
N TYR A 312 -3.49 -0.55 4.73
CA TYR A 312 -2.55 -1.36 5.50
C TYR A 312 -3.13 -2.75 5.76
N LEU A 313 -4.44 -2.84 6.02
CA LEU A 313 -5.13 -4.12 6.21
C LEU A 313 -5.05 -5.01 4.98
N GLU A 314 -5.10 -4.46 3.77
CA GLU A 314 -4.89 -5.25 2.54
C GLU A 314 -3.51 -5.90 2.50
N LYS A 315 -2.46 -5.17 2.88
CA LYS A 315 -1.12 -5.72 2.95
C LYS A 315 -0.98 -6.79 4.03
N LEU A 316 -1.56 -6.57 5.19
CA LEU A 316 -1.61 -7.55 6.28
C LEU A 316 -2.37 -8.82 5.87
N LYS A 317 -3.50 -8.68 5.16
CA LYS A 317 -4.27 -9.83 4.62
C LYS A 317 -3.44 -10.66 3.63
N LYS A 318 -2.61 -10.03 2.81
CA LYS A 318 -1.65 -10.77 1.94
C LYS A 318 -0.64 -11.58 2.75
N MET A 319 -0.15 -11.04 3.88
CA MET A 319 0.70 -11.81 4.79
C MET A 319 -0.05 -12.99 5.42
N GLN A 320 -1.33 -12.83 5.74
CA GLN A 320 -2.18 -13.87 6.32
C GLN A 320 -2.32 -15.09 5.40
N LEU A 321 -2.38 -14.91 4.07
CA LEU A 321 -2.56 -16.01 3.10
C LEU A 321 -1.56 -17.17 3.28
N THR A 322 -0.35 -16.87 3.73
CA THR A 322 0.72 -17.87 3.93
C THR A 322 0.99 -18.18 5.41
N ARG A 323 0.20 -17.62 6.33
CA ARG A 323 0.43 -17.68 7.79
C ARG A 323 -0.89 -17.95 8.53
N PRO A 324 -1.30 -19.21 8.72
CA PRO A 324 -2.60 -19.56 9.30
C PRO A 324 -2.77 -19.09 10.76
N TYR A 325 -1.69 -18.82 11.47
CA TYR A 325 -1.68 -18.27 12.84
C TYR A 325 -1.86 -16.76 12.89
N LEU A 326 -1.84 -16.06 11.74
CA LEU A 326 -2.03 -14.63 11.63
C LEU A 326 -3.48 -14.32 11.28
N GLN A 327 -4.15 -13.54 12.14
CA GLN A 327 -5.45 -12.95 11.87
C GLN A 327 -5.29 -11.45 11.57
N VAL A 328 -6.17 -10.90 10.74
CA VAL A 328 -6.11 -9.49 10.35
C VAL A 328 -7.48 -8.85 10.48
N GLY A 329 -7.56 -7.73 11.17
CA GLY A 329 -8.81 -7.03 11.42
C GLY A 329 -8.68 -5.52 11.52
N TYR A 330 -9.80 -4.84 11.32
CA TYR A 330 -9.91 -3.40 11.59
C TYR A 330 -10.05 -3.19 13.10
N THR A 331 -9.26 -2.27 13.65
CA THR A 331 -9.40 -1.86 15.05
C THR A 331 -9.08 -0.37 15.18
N ASP A 332 -10.02 0.37 15.78
CA ASP A 332 -9.83 1.73 16.22
C ASP A 332 -9.66 1.74 17.74
N ALA A 333 -8.49 2.14 18.23
CA ALA A 333 -8.19 2.17 19.66
C ALA A 333 -9.06 3.18 20.42
N SER A 334 -9.59 4.21 19.74
CA SER A 334 -10.52 5.19 20.33
C SER A 334 -11.94 4.63 20.47
N ALA A 335 -12.34 3.69 19.59
CA ALA A 335 -13.67 3.12 19.52
C ALA A 335 -13.64 1.65 19.99
N GLY A 336 -13.92 1.41 21.25
CA GLY A 336 -13.82 0.09 21.89
C GLY A 336 -14.64 -1.04 21.23
N GLU A 337 -15.62 -0.69 20.40
CA GLU A 337 -16.50 -1.64 19.71
C GLU A 337 -15.83 -2.38 18.52
N THR A 338 -14.69 -1.87 18.05
CA THR A 338 -14.00 -2.42 16.87
C THR A 338 -12.96 -3.50 17.20
N PHE A 339 -12.76 -3.78 18.48
CA PHE A 339 -11.83 -4.81 18.92
C PHE A 339 -12.38 -6.22 18.67
N PRO A 340 -11.51 -7.23 18.40
CA PRO A 340 -11.92 -8.63 18.38
C PRO A 340 -12.57 -9.00 19.74
N GLU A 341 -13.50 -9.96 19.73
CA GLU A 341 -14.21 -10.36 20.98
C GLU A 341 -13.28 -11.00 22.00
N GLU A 342 -12.22 -11.65 21.52
CA GLU A 342 -11.26 -12.40 22.32
C GLU A 342 -10.40 -11.49 23.19
N THR A 343 -9.81 -12.08 24.23
CA THR A 343 -8.75 -11.49 25.04
C THR A 343 -7.41 -12.15 24.76
N PHE A 344 -6.32 -11.46 25.03
CA PHE A 344 -4.97 -11.84 24.66
C PHE A 344 -4.03 -11.81 25.86
N ASP A 345 -3.07 -12.72 25.89
CA ASP A 345 -2.03 -12.68 26.93
C ASP A 345 -1.11 -11.45 26.77
N THR A 346 -1.03 -10.92 25.55
CA THR A 346 -0.26 -9.70 25.27
C THR A 346 -0.98 -8.82 24.26
N VAL A 347 -1.08 -7.52 24.56
CA VAL A 347 -1.51 -6.49 23.59
C VAL A 347 -0.33 -5.56 23.32
N ILE A 348 -0.01 -5.36 22.04
CA ILE A 348 1.06 -4.47 21.58
C ILE A 348 0.42 -3.24 20.95
N CYS A 349 0.85 -2.06 21.33
CA CYS A 349 0.39 -0.79 20.77
C CYS A 349 1.58 0.20 20.72
N LEU A 350 2.25 0.25 19.55
CA LEU A 350 3.47 1.04 19.39
C LEU A 350 3.24 2.20 18.43
N ASN A 351 3.57 3.42 18.87
CA ASN A 351 3.39 4.66 18.10
C ASN A 351 1.94 4.87 17.62
N VAL A 352 0.97 4.67 18.51
CA VAL A 352 -0.46 4.89 18.26
C VAL A 352 -1.06 5.87 19.26
N VAL A 353 -0.73 5.72 20.56
CA VAL A 353 -1.35 6.48 21.64
C VAL A 353 -1.15 7.98 21.49
N GLU A 354 0.00 8.41 20.97
CA GLU A 354 0.31 9.81 20.68
C GLU A 354 -0.56 10.46 19.60
N HIS A 355 -1.24 9.65 18.79
CA HIS A 355 -2.17 10.10 17.74
C HIS A 355 -3.62 10.24 18.26
N LEU A 356 -3.89 9.85 19.49
CA LEU A 356 -5.22 9.85 20.06
C LEU A 356 -5.42 11.06 20.99
N GLU A 357 -6.56 11.74 20.86
CA GLU A 357 -6.88 12.90 21.66
C GLU A 357 -7.10 12.50 23.13
N ASP A 358 -7.88 11.44 23.38
CA ASP A 358 -8.09 10.81 24.69
C ASP A 358 -7.28 9.53 24.82
N ASP A 359 -6.04 9.67 25.26
CA ASP A 359 -5.10 8.57 25.48
C ASP A 359 -5.53 7.63 26.62
N VAL A 360 -6.20 8.15 27.65
CA VAL A 360 -6.71 7.36 28.78
C VAL A 360 -7.85 6.47 28.34
N ALA A 361 -8.82 6.99 27.58
CA ALA A 361 -9.92 6.19 27.04
C ALA A 361 -9.41 5.06 26.14
N ALA A 362 -8.47 5.37 25.24
CA ALA A 362 -7.85 4.39 24.38
C ALA A 362 -7.15 3.27 25.16
N LEU A 363 -6.38 3.62 26.20
CA LEU A 363 -5.72 2.61 27.03
C LEU A 363 -6.72 1.79 27.87
N LYS A 364 -7.87 2.34 28.27
CA LYS A 364 -8.97 1.58 28.89
C LYS A 364 -9.54 0.54 27.89
N ASN A 365 -9.76 0.91 26.64
CA ASN A 365 -10.19 -0.01 25.60
C ASN A 365 -9.17 -1.14 25.40
N ILE A 366 -7.89 -0.81 25.35
CA ILE A 366 -6.79 -1.78 25.27
C ILE A 366 -6.79 -2.71 26.50
N ARG A 367 -7.00 -2.18 27.71
CA ARG A 367 -6.98 -2.95 28.94
C ARG A 367 -8.01 -4.08 28.96
N VAL A 368 -9.20 -3.85 28.43
CA VAL A 368 -10.26 -4.87 28.37
C VAL A 368 -9.82 -6.10 27.54
N LYS A 369 -8.93 -5.91 26.56
CA LYS A 369 -8.41 -6.96 25.69
C LYS A 369 -7.18 -7.69 26.25
N VAL A 370 -6.62 -7.22 27.34
CA VAL A 370 -5.54 -7.92 28.07
C VAL A 370 -6.16 -8.93 29.04
N GLU A 371 -5.75 -10.19 28.98
CA GLU A 371 -6.14 -11.22 29.93
C GLU A 371 -5.77 -10.89 31.37
N ARG A 372 -6.39 -11.55 32.33
CA ARG A 372 -5.92 -11.49 33.73
C ARG A 372 -4.46 -11.95 33.79
N ASN A 373 -3.61 -11.17 34.46
CA ASN A 373 -2.15 -11.39 34.48
C ASN A 373 -1.44 -11.25 33.12
N GLY A 374 -2.13 -10.85 32.07
CA GLY A 374 -1.55 -10.52 30.76
C GLY A 374 -0.81 -9.19 30.78
N ARG A 375 -0.18 -8.85 29.65
CA ARG A 375 0.62 -7.64 29.50
C ARG A 375 0.11 -6.76 28.37
N ALA A 376 0.29 -5.44 28.54
CA ALA A 376 0.29 -4.52 27.40
C ALA A 376 1.70 -3.95 27.22
N VAL A 377 2.13 -3.84 25.96
CA VAL A 377 3.40 -3.23 25.58
C VAL A 377 3.09 -1.98 24.77
N ILE A 378 3.35 -0.82 25.37
CA ILE A 378 3.03 0.49 24.79
C ILE A 378 4.33 1.22 24.47
N LEU A 379 4.49 1.73 23.24
CA LEU A 379 5.61 2.61 22.91
C LEU A 379 5.06 3.98 22.54
N VAL A 380 5.62 5.02 23.17
CA VAL A 380 5.30 6.43 22.91
C VAL A 380 6.56 7.28 22.79
N PRO A 381 6.51 8.39 22.03
CA PRO A 381 7.64 9.29 21.87
C PRO A 381 7.93 10.04 23.18
N ASN A 382 9.25 10.11 23.53
CA ASN A 382 9.75 10.84 24.69
C ASN A 382 10.06 12.30 24.36
N GLY A 383 10.02 13.13 25.38
CA GLY A 383 10.54 14.47 25.41
C GLY A 383 9.63 15.51 24.74
N PRO A 384 8.70 16.13 25.47
CA PRO A 384 7.84 17.22 24.95
C PRO A 384 8.64 18.36 24.29
N ARG A 385 9.87 18.61 24.73
CA ARG A 385 10.77 19.61 24.14
C ARG A 385 11.28 19.24 22.74
N LEU A 386 11.18 17.97 22.33
CA LEU A 386 11.54 17.48 20.98
C LEU A 386 10.41 17.60 19.95
N PHE A 387 9.21 17.98 20.40
CA PHE A 387 8.06 18.16 19.52
C PHE A 387 8.40 19.19 18.40
N GLY A 388 8.23 18.79 17.14
CA GLY A 388 8.64 19.57 15.98
C GLY A 388 7.76 19.34 14.74
N THR A 389 8.27 19.73 13.56
CA THR A 389 7.54 19.57 12.29
C THR A 389 7.23 18.10 11.97
N LEU A 390 8.17 17.20 12.25
CA LEU A 390 7.98 15.76 12.05
C LEU A 390 6.79 15.21 12.87
N ASP A 391 6.62 15.66 14.11
CA ASP A 391 5.49 15.25 14.95
C ASP A 391 4.16 15.74 14.38
N LYS A 392 4.13 17.00 13.89
CA LYS A 392 2.93 17.57 13.28
C LYS A 392 2.51 16.85 12.03
N VAL A 393 3.47 16.52 11.15
CA VAL A 393 3.21 15.77 9.90
C VAL A 393 2.73 14.35 10.19
N LEU A 394 3.25 13.73 11.26
CA LEU A 394 2.78 12.43 11.73
C LEU A 394 1.40 12.50 12.42
N GLY A 395 0.86 13.68 12.71
CA GLY A 395 -0.40 13.83 13.42
C GLY A 395 -0.29 13.53 14.92
N HIS A 396 0.90 13.70 15.51
CA HIS A 396 1.05 13.53 16.95
C HIS A 396 0.38 14.68 17.70
N TYR A 397 -0.47 14.37 18.66
CA TYR A 397 -0.99 15.35 19.60
C TYR A 397 0.07 15.75 20.62
N ARG A 398 0.90 14.78 21.08
CA ARG A 398 1.86 15.00 22.18
C ARG A 398 3.05 14.05 22.17
N ARG A 399 4.04 14.40 23.00
CA ARG A 399 5.14 13.54 23.43
C ARG A 399 5.09 13.49 24.97
N TYR A 400 5.60 12.43 25.55
CA TYR A 400 5.43 12.17 26.98
C TYR A 400 6.76 12.28 27.75
N THR A 401 6.68 12.72 29.00
CA THR A 401 7.67 12.39 30.03
C THR A 401 7.33 11.04 30.66
N GLU A 402 8.27 10.43 31.38
CA GLU A 402 8.03 9.17 32.08
C GLU A 402 6.86 9.26 33.06
N ALA A 403 6.80 10.34 33.84
CA ALA A 403 5.73 10.57 34.80
C ALA A 403 4.35 10.70 34.15
N GLN A 404 4.27 11.44 33.01
CA GLN A 404 3.01 11.63 32.29
C GLN A 404 2.46 10.30 31.73
N ILE A 405 3.31 9.50 31.05
CA ILE A 405 2.81 8.24 30.51
C ILE A 405 2.50 7.22 31.61
N ALA A 406 3.25 7.21 32.71
CA ALA A 406 2.95 6.35 33.84
C ALA A 406 1.61 6.73 34.51
N GLU A 407 1.32 8.03 34.66
CA GLU A 407 0.03 8.53 35.15
C GLU A 407 -1.13 8.12 34.23
N VAL A 408 -0.98 8.33 32.89
CA VAL A 408 -2.00 7.94 31.89
C VAL A 408 -2.28 6.43 31.99
N CYS A 409 -1.24 5.59 32.07
CA CYS A 409 -1.38 4.15 32.23
C CYS A 409 -2.09 3.80 33.54
N GLY A 410 -1.76 4.44 34.65
CA GLY A 410 -2.39 4.24 35.96
C GLY A 410 -3.88 4.60 35.94
N ARG A 411 -4.25 5.74 35.36
CA ARG A 411 -5.66 6.16 35.16
C ARG A 411 -6.46 5.21 34.27
N ALA A 412 -5.78 4.50 33.38
CA ALA A 412 -6.38 3.46 32.54
C ALA A 412 -6.49 2.10 33.27
N GLY A 413 -6.03 1.97 34.52
CA GLY A 413 -6.08 0.75 35.32
C GLY A 413 -4.98 -0.24 34.97
N PHE A 414 -3.82 0.24 34.54
CA PHE A 414 -2.62 -0.56 34.37
C PHE A 414 -1.60 -0.28 35.47
N ARG A 415 -0.92 -1.32 35.92
CA ARG A 415 0.27 -1.22 36.75
C ARG A 415 1.52 -1.28 35.85
N VAL A 416 2.43 -0.34 35.99
CA VAL A 416 3.70 -0.35 35.29
C VAL A 416 4.61 -1.44 35.88
N GLU A 417 4.93 -2.46 35.08
CA GLU A 417 5.86 -3.54 35.45
C GLU A 417 7.32 -3.11 35.15
N LYS A 418 7.54 -2.46 34.02
CA LYS A 418 8.86 -2.02 33.62
C LYS A 418 8.80 -0.87 32.63
N VAL A 419 9.80 0.01 32.68
CA VAL A 419 10.01 1.10 31.73
C VAL A 419 11.33 0.88 31.02
N LEU A 420 11.33 0.86 29.68
CA LEU A 420 12.51 0.72 28.85
C LEU A 420 12.77 2.02 28.08
N LYS A 421 14.03 2.43 28.07
CA LYS A 421 14.52 3.59 27.31
C LYS A 421 15.03 3.14 25.96
N PHE A 422 14.42 3.63 24.87
CA PHE A 422 14.69 3.14 23.53
C PHE A 422 15.18 4.25 22.60
N ASN A 423 16.22 3.92 21.77
CA ASN A 423 16.72 4.73 20.66
C ASN A 423 17.28 6.11 21.09
N ARG A 424 18.43 6.13 21.75
CA ARG A 424 19.14 7.38 22.11
C ARG A 424 19.78 8.03 20.88
N ILE A 425 20.37 7.22 20.00
CA ILE A 425 21.03 7.71 18.78
C ILE A 425 20.05 8.40 17.81
N GLY A 426 18.77 8.11 17.88
CA GLY A 426 17.73 8.75 17.06
C GLY A 426 17.47 10.23 17.43
N VAL A 427 17.82 10.64 18.66
CA VAL A 427 17.50 12.01 19.16
C VAL A 427 18.19 13.11 18.34
N PRO A 428 19.51 13.08 18.08
CA PRO A 428 20.14 14.08 17.23
C PRO A 428 19.51 14.17 15.83
N GLY A 429 19.23 13.01 15.21
CA GLY A 429 18.60 12.96 13.89
C GLY A 429 17.19 13.54 13.88
N TRP A 430 16.38 13.22 14.89
CA TRP A 430 15.03 13.76 15.04
C TRP A 430 15.05 15.28 15.29
N TRP A 431 15.87 15.74 16.22
CA TRP A 431 16.00 17.16 16.55
C TRP A 431 16.48 17.97 15.34
N TRP A 432 17.51 17.48 14.64
CA TRP A 432 18.07 18.17 13.47
C TRP A 432 17.06 18.29 12.32
N ASN A 433 16.38 17.22 11.97
CA ASN A 433 15.38 17.25 10.89
C ASN A 433 14.12 18.02 11.28
N GLY A 434 13.58 17.79 12.49
CA GLY A 434 12.30 18.37 12.91
C GLY A 434 12.39 19.82 13.42
N ARG A 435 13.53 20.23 14.01
CA ARG A 435 13.67 21.56 14.62
C ARG A 435 14.58 22.48 13.83
N VAL A 436 15.71 22.00 13.31
CA VAL A 436 16.69 22.82 12.59
C VAL A 436 16.32 22.92 11.12
N LEU A 437 16.19 21.80 10.42
CA LEU A 437 15.88 21.79 9.00
C LEU A 437 14.38 21.93 8.70
N LYS A 438 13.50 21.79 9.71
CA LYS A 438 12.03 21.86 9.61
C LYS A 438 11.50 21.01 8.44
N ARG A 439 12.06 19.82 8.27
CA ARG A 439 11.66 18.88 7.22
C ARG A 439 10.39 18.14 7.61
N ASP A 440 9.62 17.78 6.62
CA ASP A 440 8.40 16.98 6.78
C ASP A 440 8.67 15.48 6.75
N THR A 441 9.91 15.07 6.43
CA THR A 441 10.28 13.66 6.27
C THR A 441 11.79 13.46 6.39
N PHE A 442 12.21 12.21 6.62
CA PHE A 442 13.62 11.82 6.65
C PHE A 442 14.18 11.62 5.24
N GLY A 443 15.44 12.01 5.03
CA GLY A 443 16.16 11.71 3.79
C GLY A 443 16.42 10.21 3.65
N PHE A 444 16.31 9.69 2.42
CA PHE A 444 16.58 8.30 2.07
C PHE A 444 17.94 7.80 2.60
N TRP A 445 18.99 8.55 2.32
CA TRP A 445 20.35 8.19 2.73
C TRP A 445 20.53 8.18 4.24
N GLN A 446 19.80 9.04 4.96
CA GLN A 446 19.83 9.08 6.42
C GLN A 446 19.27 7.78 7.02
N ILE A 447 18.13 7.30 6.51
CA ILE A 447 17.51 6.04 6.96
C ILE A 447 18.39 4.85 6.60
N LYS A 448 18.92 4.80 5.38
CA LYS A 448 19.80 3.73 4.92
C LYS A 448 21.10 3.66 5.73
N LEU A 449 21.71 4.82 5.98
CA LEU A 449 22.90 4.92 6.81
C LEU A 449 22.61 4.46 8.24
N LEU A 450 21.54 5.00 8.86
CA LEU A 450 21.12 4.56 10.19
C LEU A 450 20.92 3.05 10.23
N ASN A 451 20.16 2.48 9.31
CA ASN A 451 19.91 1.04 9.25
C ASN A 451 21.21 0.23 9.10
N SER A 452 22.16 0.71 8.30
CA SER A 452 23.46 0.05 8.13
C SER A 452 24.30 0.07 9.41
N LEU A 453 24.18 1.13 10.19
CA LEU A 453 24.93 1.32 11.44
C LEU A 453 24.27 0.65 12.67
N ILE A 454 23.01 0.20 12.59
CA ILE A 454 22.29 -0.43 13.72
C ILE A 454 23.09 -1.55 14.40
N PRO A 455 23.80 -2.47 13.70
CA PRO A 455 24.58 -3.51 14.37
C PRO A 455 25.67 -2.97 15.30
N ILE A 456 26.23 -1.80 14.96
CA ILE A 456 27.26 -1.11 15.77
C ILE A 456 26.61 -0.26 16.85
N ILE A 457 25.52 0.42 16.51
CA ILE A 457 24.83 1.36 17.41
C ILE A 457 24.08 0.63 18.54
N ARG A 458 23.38 -0.45 18.23
CA ARG A 458 22.51 -1.18 19.18
C ARG A 458 23.20 -1.58 20.48
N PRO A 459 24.41 -2.17 20.48
CA PRO A 459 25.08 -2.55 21.71
C PRO A 459 25.54 -1.35 22.56
N VAL A 460 25.85 -0.22 21.93
CA VAL A 460 26.34 0.99 22.60
C VAL A 460 25.26 2.00 22.96
N ASP A 461 24.08 1.93 22.34
CA ASP A 461 23.00 2.91 22.52
C ASP A 461 22.65 3.16 24.00
N ARG A 462 22.61 2.11 24.82
CA ARG A 462 22.31 2.19 26.25
C ARG A 462 23.34 3.00 27.07
N PHE A 463 24.56 3.14 26.56
CA PHE A 463 25.66 3.84 27.24
C PHE A 463 25.83 5.29 26.76
N LEU A 464 25.12 5.70 25.71
CA LEU A 464 25.24 7.05 25.18
C LEU A 464 24.71 8.06 26.20
N PRO A 465 25.41 9.18 26.45
CA PRO A 465 24.99 10.25 27.34
C PRO A 465 23.92 11.14 26.68
N LEU A 466 22.96 10.53 25.98
CA LEU A 466 21.87 11.21 25.28
C LEU A 466 20.53 10.82 25.89
N PRO A 467 19.52 11.72 25.86
CA PRO A 467 18.16 11.31 26.14
C PRO A 467 17.74 10.22 25.14
N HIS A 468 16.74 9.42 25.46
CA HIS A 468 16.18 8.43 24.54
C HIS A 468 15.00 9.06 23.78
N LEU A 469 14.72 8.52 22.57
CA LEU A 469 13.69 9.04 21.68
C LEU A 469 12.29 8.55 22.07
N SER A 470 12.19 7.34 22.64
CA SER A 470 10.90 6.70 22.96
C SER A 470 10.94 5.99 24.31
N TRP A 471 9.78 5.96 24.97
CA TRP A 471 9.47 5.12 26.11
C TRP A 471 8.82 3.83 25.63
N ILE A 472 9.23 2.67 26.18
CA ILE A 472 8.49 1.41 26.05
C ILE A 472 8.01 1.05 27.45
N MET A 473 6.70 1.05 27.62
CA MET A 473 6.03 0.72 28.87
C MET A 473 5.57 -0.75 28.80
N ILE A 474 6.05 -1.55 29.75
CA ILE A 474 5.55 -2.90 30.00
C ILE A 474 4.55 -2.81 31.13
N LEU A 475 3.31 -3.08 30.82
CA LEU A 475 2.18 -2.86 31.72
C LEU A 475 1.53 -4.21 32.05
N ARG A 476 1.03 -4.32 33.30
CA ARG A 476 0.13 -5.40 33.69
C ARG A 476 -1.26 -4.86 33.93
N ARG A 477 -2.25 -5.66 33.60
CA ARG A 477 -3.64 -5.38 33.96
C ARG A 477 -3.77 -5.41 35.49
N ASP A 478 -4.17 -4.28 36.07
CA ASP A 478 -4.46 -4.17 37.50
C ASP A 478 -5.96 -4.40 37.72
N ASP A 479 -6.32 -5.49 38.38
CA ASP A 479 -7.70 -5.84 38.72
C ASP A 479 -8.09 -5.34 40.12
N ALA A 480 -7.18 -4.62 40.83
CA ALA A 480 -7.41 -4.20 42.22
C ALA A 480 -8.48 -3.10 42.37
N ASP A 481 -8.91 -2.44 41.27
CA ASP A 481 -9.87 -1.32 41.33
C ASP A 481 -11.26 -1.64 40.78
N SER A 482 -11.55 -2.90 40.41
CA SER A 482 -12.92 -3.32 40.06
C SER A 482 -13.65 -3.82 41.31
N GLY A 483 -14.16 -2.92 42.12
CA GLY A 483 -15.21 -3.20 43.12
C GLY A 483 -16.54 -3.63 42.51
N ILE A 484 -16.51 -4.15 41.25
CA ILE A 484 -17.59 -4.87 40.62
C ILE A 484 -17.30 -6.35 40.85
N VAL A 485 -17.84 -6.87 41.92
CA VAL A 485 -18.05 -8.31 42.11
C VAL A 485 -18.66 -8.83 40.82
N SER A 486 -17.93 -9.65 40.06
CA SER A 486 -18.50 -10.43 38.98
C SER A 486 -19.47 -11.42 39.60
N VAL A 487 -20.73 -11.05 39.67
CA VAL A 487 -21.81 -12.03 39.99
C VAL A 487 -21.82 -13.02 38.84
N ASP A 488 -21.54 -14.26 39.19
CA ASP A 488 -21.54 -15.40 38.26
C ASP A 488 -22.86 -15.39 37.45
N PRO A 489 -22.84 -15.57 36.13
CA PRO A 489 -24.05 -15.69 35.32
C PRO A 489 -25.05 -16.73 35.84
N ALA A 490 -24.58 -17.75 36.59
CA ALA A 490 -25.42 -18.74 37.27
C ALA A 490 -26.21 -18.13 38.44
N GLU A 491 -25.63 -17.22 39.25
CA GLU A 491 -26.32 -16.53 40.32
C GLU A 491 -27.39 -15.54 39.84
N ARG A 492 -27.17 -14.89 38.69
CA ARG A 492 -28.22 -14.04 38.06
C ARG A 492 -29.45 -14.80 37.59
N LYS A 493 -29.26 -16.06 37.14
CA LYS A 493 -30.40 -16.92 36.78
C LYS A 493 -31.20 -17.36 38.01
N GLN A 494 -30.52 -17.67 39.07
CA GLN A 494 -31.15 -18.12 40.32
C GLN A 494 -31.92 -16.96 41.02
N GLU A 495 -31.39 -15.75 41.06
CA GLU A 495 -32.10 -14.58 41.57
C GLU A 495 -33.29 -14.15 40.69
N ALA A 496 -33.26 -14.42 39.38
CA ALA A 496 -34.38 -14.13 38.48
C ALA A 496 -35.50 -15.15 38.68
N GLU A 497 -35.17 -16.42 38.88
CA GLU A 497 -36.13 -17.50 39.15
C GLU A 497 -36.79 -17.36 40.56
N ASP A 498 -36.04 -16.93 41.58
CA ASP A 498 -36.56 -16.67 42.91
C ASP A 498 -37.51 -15.44 42.96
N ARG A 499 -37.29 -14.41 42.11
CA ARG A 499 -38.20 -13.27 41.96
C ARG A 499 -39.49 -13.57 41.21
N GLU A 500 -39.49 -14.53 40.30
CA GLU A 500 -40.71 -15.01 39.65
C GLU A 500 -41.53 -15.97 40.53
N GLY A 501 -40.88 -16.73 41.42
CA GLY A 501 -41.53 -17.60 42.39
C GLY A 501 -42.27 -16.89 43.52
N GLN A 502 -41.91 -15.62 43.83
CA GLN A 502 -42.61 -14.82 44.89
C GLN A 502 -43.78 -13.97 44.35
N LYS A 503 -44.10 -14.06 43.06
CA LYS A 503 -45.23 -13.33 42.42
C LYS A 503 -46.38 -14.28 41.98
N ARG A 504 -46.36 -15.52 42.43
CA ARG A 504 -47.47 -16.46 42.25
C ARG A 504 -48.18 -16.76 43.58
#